data_27dc0e89e48ebbfc55c8bff06e074890
#
_entry.id   27dc0e89e48ebbfc55c8bff06e074890
#
_cell.length_a   1.000
_cell.length_b   1.000
_cell.length_c   1.000
_cell.angle_alpha   90.00
_cell.angle_beta   90.00
_cell.angle_gamma   90.00
#
_symmetry.space_group_name_H-M   'P 1'
#
loop_
_entity.id
_entity.type
_entity.pdbx_description
1 polymer ?
#
loop_
_entity_poly.entity_id
_entity_poly.type
_entity_poly.pdbx_seq_one_letter_code
_entity_poly.pdbx_strand_id
1 'polypeptide(L)'
;MAVEPPLPHLVLPVRAATPSGELVRLRRLVDGEPRPDSSSEYDDWGVFDIHFEEDWHDRAMVEVSPAAGGPWVPVGDMSWHSELHGPNLGSRAISIGVSLRADARGRGIGTVAQSLLACALHRGGVHRVQASTDVANVAEQRSLERAGFVREGVARAAQVRADGRHDLVLYSCLPGEPVFVAQ
;
A
#
# COMPACT_ATOMS: atom_id res chain seq x y z
N MET A 1 5.95 -15.85 -24.49
CA MET A 1 5.79 -15.01 -23.28
C MET A 1 4.47 -15.38 -22.62
N ALA A 2 4.49 -15.89 -21.39
CA ALA A 2 3.26 -16.08 -20.64
C ALA A 2 2.73 -14.66 -20.29
N VAL A 3 1.49 -14.38 -20.70
CA VAL A 3 0.82 -13.13 -20.33
C VAL A 3 0.60 -13.20 -18.82
N GLU A 4 1.12 -12.22 -18.09
CA GLU A 4 0.86 -12.10 -16.66
C GLU A 4 -0.67 -12.03 -16.43
N PRO A 5 -1.23 -12.82 -15.52
CA PRO A 5 -2.67 -12.78 -15.30
C PRO A 5 -3.05 -11.40 -14.76
N PRO A 6 -4.21 -10.86 -15.15
CA PRO A 6 -4.65 -9.54 -14.71
C PRO A 6 -4.69 -9.48 -13.18
N LEU A 7 -4.41 -8.29 -12.65
CA LEU A 7 -4.55 -8.01 -11.23
C LEU A 7 -6.00 -8.27 -10.78
N PRO A 8 -6.22 -8.65 -9.50
CA PRO A 8 -7.55 -8.95 -9.00
C PRO A 8 -8.46 -7.71 -9.13
N HIS A 9 -9.68 -7.93 -9.59
CA HIS A 9 -10.66 -6.86 -9.69
C HIS A 9 -11.14 -6.46 -8.29
N LEU A 10 -10.72 -5.28 -7.82
CA LEU A 10 -11.14 -4.75 -6.53
C LEU A 10 -12.50 -4.05 -6.61
N VAL A 11 -13.36 -4.33 -5.64
CA VAL A 11 -14.61 -3.59 -5.44
C VAL A 11 -14.30 -2.34 -4.60
N LEU A 12 -14.25 -1.19 -5.24
CA LEU A 12 -14.03 0.11 -4.61
C LEU A 12 -15.24 1.02 -4.88
N PRO A 13 -15.58 1.97 -4.00
CA PRO A 13 -14.82 2.38 -2.82
C PRO A 13 -15.02 1.48 -1.61
N VAL A 14 -14.01 1.40 -0.75
CA VAL A 14 -14.06 0.81 0.61
C VAL A 14 -13.68 1.87 1.63
N ARG A 15 -14.25 1.80 2.84
CA ARG A 15 -13.98 2.79 3.89
C ARG A 15 -13.98 2.19 5.29
N ALA A 16 -13.25 2.83 6.21
CA ALA A 16 -13.30 2.59 7.65
C ALA A 16 -12.90 3.86 8.41
N ALA A 17 -13.08 3.86 9.73
CA ALA A 17 -12.66 4.96 10.58
C ALA A 17 -11.29 4.70 11.20
N THR A 18 -10.49 5.75 11.39
CA THR A 18 -9.32 5.72 12.28
C THR A 18 -9.78 5.59 13.74
N PRO A 19 -8.90 5.23 14.68
CA PRO A 19 -9.21 5.24 16.11
C PRO A 19 -9.66 6.60 16.63
N SER A 20 -9.27 7.70 15.99
CA SER A 20 -9.72 9.07 16.31
C SER A 20 -11.06 9.46 15.68
N GLY A 21 -11.69 8.56 14.91
CA GLY A 21 -12.99 8.78 14.28
C GLY A 21 -12.97 9.43 12.91
N GLU A 22 -11.79 9.75 12.37
CA GLU A 22 -11.65 10.25 11.01
C GLU A 22 -11.96 9.13 10.01
N LEU A 23 -12.78 9.41 9.00
CA LEU A 23 -13.10 8.42 7.99
C LEU A 23 -12.00 8.38 6.91
N VAL A 24 -11.56 7.18 6.55
CA VAL A 24 -10.63 6.90 5.45
C VAL A 24 -11.36 6.11 4.37
N ARG A 25 -11.18 6.50 3.12
CA ARG A 25 -11.74 5.82 1.95
C ARG A 25 -10.66 5.53 0.93
N LEU A 26 -10.72 4.32 0.33
CA LEU A 26 -10.01 4.01 -0.89
C LEU A 26 -11.00 4.03 -2.05
N ARG A 27 -10.69 4.78 -3.12
CA ARG A 27 -11.45 4.77 -4.36
C ARG A 27 -10.53 4.63 -5.59
N ARG A 28 -11.08 4.22 -6.70
CA ARG A 28 -10.32 4.21 -7.96
C ARG A 28 -9.85 5.62 -8.31
N LEU A 29 -8.65 5.73 -8.90
CA LEU A 29 -8.23 6.96 -9.53
C LEU A 29 -9.12 7.25 -10.75
N VAL A 30 -9.32 8.53 -11.01
CA VAL A 30 -9.92 9.01 -12.26
C VAL A 30 -8.78 9.34 -13.22
N ASP A 31 -8.95 9.00 -14.50
CA ASP A 31 -7.95 9.26 -15.52
C ASP A 31 -7.56 10.75 -15.54
N GLY A 32 -6.26 11.02 -15.50
CA GLY A 32 -5.73 12.39 -15.47
C GLY A 32 -5.85 13.11 -14.13
N GLU A 33 -6.36 12.46 -13.09
CA GLU A 33 -6.43 13.05 -11.74
C GLU A 33 -5.02 13.19 -11.13
N PRO A 34 -4.63 14.40 -10.66
CA PRO A 34 -3.36 14.60 -10.01
C PRO A 34 -3.34 13.88 -8.65
N ARG A 35 -2.23 13.20 -8.37
CA ARG A 35 -1.98 12.62 -7.06
C ARG A 35 -1.46 13.68 -6.10
N PRO A 36 -1.82 13.62 -4.80
CA PRO A 36 -1.24 14.48 -3.79
C PRO A 36 0.29 14.33 -3.71
N ASP A 37 1.01 15.43 -3.47
CA ASP A 37 2.45 15.33 -3.20
C ASP A 37 2.67 14.58 -1.89
N SER A 38 3.30 13.43 -1.99
CA SER A 38 3.53 12.48 -0.90
C SER A 38 5.02 12.15 -0.69
N SER A 39 5.92 12.93 -1.30
CA SER A 39 7.37 12.71 -1.21
C SER A 39 7.85 12.55 0.23
N SER A 40 8.83 11.68 0.43
CA SER A 40 9.45 11.41 1.72
C SER A 40 10.96 11.18 1.55
N GLU A 41 11.68 11.20 2.67
CA GLU A 41 13.12 10.89 2.69
C GLU A 41 13.44 9.44 2.24
N TYR A 42 12.44 8.56 2.23
CA TYR A 42 12.58 7.17 1.79
C TYR A 42 12.35 6.98 0.28
N ASP A 43 12.01 8.05 -0.44
CA ASP A 43 11.69 8.03 -1.88
C ASP A 43 12.81 8.65 -2.77
N ASP A 44 14.00 8.87 -2.21
CA ASP A 44 15.15 9.35 -3.00
C ASP A 44 15.84 8.18 -3.72
N TRP A 45 15.30 7.85 -4.88
CA TRP A 45 15.79 6.73 -5.70
C TRP A 45 17.08 7.05 -6.48
N GLY A 46 17.56 8.28 -6.47
CA GLY A 46 18.70 8.72 -7.28
C GLY A 46 18.38 8.81 -8.77
N VAL A 47 19.40 8.59 -9.60
CA VAL A 47 19.27 8.58 -11.06
C VAL A 47 19.00 7.15 -11.54
N PHE A 48 17.91 6.98 -12.29
CA PHE A 48 17.54 5.69 -12.87
C PHE A 48 18.01 5.57 -14.32
N ASP A 49 18.65 4.46 -14.65
CA ASP A 49 18.96 4.07 -16.02
C ASP A 49 17.85 3.23 -16.68
N ILE A 50 16.84 2.84 -15.89
CA ILE A 50 15.74 1.99 -16.33
C ILE A 50 14.43 2.75 -16.19
N HIS A 51 13.72 2.91 -17.31
CA HIS A 51 12.36 3.37 -17.32
C HIS A 51 11.43 2.17 -17.11
N PHE A 52 10.78 2.09 -15.94
CA PHE A 52 9.63 1.21 -15.79
C PHE A 52 8.47 1.81 -16.57
N GLU A 53 7.74 0.98 -17.32
CA GLU A 53 6.47 1.40 -17.88
C GLU A 53 5.55 1.87 -16.74
N GLU A 54 4.90 3.02 -16.87
CA GLU A 54 4.11 3.65 -15.81
C GLU A 54 2.95 2.78 -15.31
N ASP A 55 2.58 1.74 -16.06
CA ASP A 55 1.38 0.92 -15.86
C ASP A 55 1.60 -0.41 -15.12
N TRP A 56 2.75 -0.65 -14.53
CA TRP A 56 3.00 -1.92 -13.82
C TRP A 56 2.34 -2.02 -12.43
N HIS A 57 1.75 -0.91 -11.94
CA HIS A 57 1.02 -0.86 -10.68
C HIS A 57 -0.44 -0.45 -10.89
N ASP A 58 -1.34 -1.13 -10.22
CA ASP A 58 -2.67 -0.57 -9.95
C ASP A 58 -2.61 0.42 -8.78
N ARG A 59 -3.56 1.35 -8.75
CA ARG A 59 -3.60 2.41 -7.73
C ARG A 59 -5.01 2.73 -7.25
N ALA A 60 -5.09 3.21 -6.00
CA ALA A 60 -6.30 3.78 -5.43
C ALA A 60 -5.98 5.08 -4.71
N MET A 61 -6.84 6.09 -4.86
CA MET A 61 -6.77 7.32 -4.10
C MET A 61 -7.14 7.06 -2.65
N VAL A 62 -6.34 7.60 -1.73
CA VAL A 62 -6.64 7.67 -0.29
C VAL A 62 -7.28 9.01 -0.01
N GLU A 63 -8.49 8.99 0.49
CA GLU A 63 -9.22 10.19 0.88
C GLU A 63 -9.67 10.11 2.33
N VAL A 64 -9.77 11.27 2.97
CA VAL A 64 -10.27 11.41 4.33
C VAL A 64 -11.45 12.35 4.41
N SER A 65 -12.30 12.12 5.41
CA SER A 65 -13.37 13.04 5.79
C SER A 65 -13.36 13.20 7.32
N PRO A 66 -13.45 14.43 7.85
CA PRO A 66 -13.39 14.68 9.29
C PRO A 66 -14.59 14.12 10.06
N ALA A 67 -15.69 13.88 9.36
CA ALA A 67 -16.91 13.32 9.95
C ALA A 67 -17.78 12.65 8.88
N ALA A 68 -18.73 11.81 9.30
CA ALA A 68 -19.74 11.26 8.42
C ALA A 68 -20.51 12.40 7.72
N GLY A 69 -20.48 12.41 6.38
CA GLY A 69 -21.14 13.44 5.57
C GLY A 69 -20.32 14.70 5.28
N GLY A 70 -19.07 14.78 5.74
CA GLY A 70 -18.13 15.84 5.35
C GLY A 70 -17.56 15.62 3.93
N PRO A 71 -16.89 16.65 3.36
CA PRO A 71 -16.24 16.52 2.07
C PRO A 71 -15.08 15.50 2.17
N TRP A 72 -14.88 14.74 1.10
CA TRP A 72 -13.72 13.85 0.95
C TRP A 72 -12.55 14.63 0.37
N VAL A 73 -11.40 14.53 1.03
CA VAL A 73 -10.18 15.24 0.65
C VAL A 73 -9.10 14.22 0.31
N PRO A 74 -8.53 14.25 -0.91
CA PRO A 74 -7.40 13.41 -1.30
C PRO A 74 -6.17 13.75 -0.45
N VAL A 75 -5.54 12.72 0.15
CA VAL A 75 -4.37 12.88 1.02
C VAL A 75 -3.20 11.98 0.64
N GLY A 76 -3.37 11.10 -0.35
CA GLY A 76 -2.33 10.19 -0.81
C GLY A 76 -2.89 9.12 -1.72
N ASP A 77 -2.10 8.10 -1.98
CA ASP A 77 -2.49 6.94 -2.76
C ASP A 77 -1.95 5.62 -2.18
N MET A 78 -2.62 4.54 -2.53
CA MET A 78 -2.15 3.16 -2.40
C MET A 78 -1.76 2.66 -3.79
N SER A 79 -0.68 1.88 -3.87
CA SER A 79 -0.28 1.15 -5.07
C SER A 79 -0.19 -0.33 -4.80
N TRP A 80 -0.34 -1.17 -5.83
CA TRP A 80 -0.10 -2.61 -5.73
C TRP A 80 0.31 -3.24 -7.05
N HIS A 81 1.10 -4.30 -6.96
CA HIS A 81 1.55 -5.09 -8.11
C HIS A 81 1.68 -6.57 -7.73
N SER A 82 1.74 -7.44 -8.75
CA SER A 82 1.93 -8.87 -8.57
C SER A 82 3.38 -9.23 -8.31
N GLU A 83 3.60 -10.21 -7.44
CA GLU A 83 4.85 -10.94 -7.29
C GLU A 83 4.60 -12.45 -7.31
N LEU A 84 5.47 -13.21 -7.96
CA LEU A 84 5.39 -14.67 -8.02
C LEU A 84 6.48 -15.31 -7.16
N HIS A 85 6.09 -16.08 -6.15
CA HIS A 85 7.00 -16.87 -5.31
C HIS A 85 7.20 -18.29 -5.82
N GLY A 86 6.69 -18.60 -7.02
CA GLY A 86 6.81 -19.90 -7.68
C GLY A 86 6.23 -19.89 -9.08
N PRO A 87 6.33 -21.02 -9.82
CA PRO A 87 5.98 -21.07 -11.24
C PRO A 87 4.47 -21.17 -11.51
N ASN A 88 3.63 -21.23 -10.48
CA ASN A 88 2.17 -21.35 -10.63
C ASN A 88 1.45 -20.13 -10.03
N LEU A 89 0.24 -19.88 -10.51
CA LEU A 89 -0.59 -18.75 -10.08
C LEU A 89 -1.00 -18.79 -8.60
N GLY A 90 -1.04 -19.97 -8.00
CA GLY A 90 -1.28 -20.13 -6.56
C GLY A 90 -0.17 -19.56 -5.69
N SER A 91 1.02 -19.32 -6.26
CA SER A 91 2.16 -18.70 -5.60
C SER A 91 2.21 -17.18 -5.79
N ARG A 92 1.14 -16.56 -6.35
CA ARG A 92 1.05 -15.12 -6.52
C ARG A 92 0.78 -14.43 -5.18
N ALA A 93 1.63 -13.48 -4.84
CA ALA A 93 1.38 -12.48 -3.82
C ALA A 93 1.09 -11.12 -4.46
N ILE A 94 0.49 -10.22 -3.71
CA ILE A 94 0.33 -8.82 -4.10
C ILE A 94 1.15 -7.96 -3.13
N SER A 95 2.12 -7.24 -3.67
CA SER A 95 2.91 -6.25 -2.94
C SER A 95 2.18 -4.92 -2.95
N ILE A 96 2.06 -4.27 -1.79
CA ILE A 96 1.37 -2.99 -1.63
C ILE A 96 2.32 -1.89 -1.17
N GLY A 97 2.01 -0.65 -1.56
CA GLY A 97 2.67 0.55 -1.07
C GLY A 97 1.66 1.62 -0.69
N VAL A 98 2.04 2.50 0.23
CA VAL A 98 1.25 3.66 0.65
C VAL A 98 2.09 4.92 0.55
N SER A 99 1.50 5.97 0.00
CA SER A 99 2.10 7.28 -0.07
C SER A 99 1.12 8.32 0.45
N LEU A 100 1.50 9.08 1.48
CA LEU A 100 0.64 10.09 2.11
C LEU A 100 1.33 11.44 2.16
N ARG A 101 0.56 12.51 1.95
CA ARG A 101 0.99 13.88 2.21
C ARG A 101 1.53 14.01 3.64
N ALA A 102 2.52 14.88 3.81
CA ALA A 102 3.17 15.08 5.11
C ALA A 102 2.17 15.43 6.24
N ASP A 103 1.17 16.27 5.94
CA ASP A 103 0.14 16.69 6.90
C ASP A 103 -0.90 15.62 7.25
N ALA A 104 -0.93 14.52 6.48
CA ALA A 104 -1.81 13.37 6.70
C ALA A 104 -1.12 12.23 7.49
N ARG A 105 0.21 12.30 7.68
CA ARG A 105 0.98 11.29 8.40
C ARG A 105 0.74 11.36 9.91
N GLY A 106 1.02 10.26 10.62
CA GLY A 106 0.88 10.20 12.09
C GLY A 106 -0.55 10.14 12.63
N ARG A 107 -1.58 10.17 11.76
CA ARG A 107 -3.01 10.21 12.11
C ARG A 107 -3.71 8.84 12.05
N GLY A 108 -2.96 7.77 11.74
CA GLY A 108 -3.52 6.42 11.57
C GLY A 108 -4.12 6.14 10.19
N ILE A 109 -4.08 7.11 9.27
CA ILE A 109 -4.67 7.01 7.93
C ILE A 109 -3.99 5.90 7.13
N GLY A 110 -2.64 5.83 7.13
CA GLY A 110 -1.88 4.77 6.46
C GLY A 110 -2.24 3.38 6.96
N THR A 111 -2.34 3.22 8.28
CA THR A 111 -2.76 1.97 8.92
C THR A 111 -4.12 1.50 8.42
N VAL A 112 -5.11 2.40 8.40
CA VAL A 112 -6.46 2.06 7.91
C VAL A 112 -6.45 1.77 6.42
N ALA A 113 -5.75 2.57 5.60
CA ALA A 113 -5.67 2.37 4.16
C ALA A 113 -5.05 1.03 3.78
N GLN A 114 -3.93 0.64 4.41
CA GLN A 114 -3.26 -0.64 4.20
C GLN A 114 -4.16 -1.83 4.57
N SER A 115 -4.82 -1.75 5.72
CA SER A 115 -5.75 -2.80 6.15
C SER A 115 -6.96 -2.91 5.22
N LEU A 116 -7.53 -1.79 4.77
CA LEU A 116 -8.63 -1.77 3.81
C LEU A 116 -8.24 -2.39 2.47
N LEU A 117 -7.04 -2.06 1.95
CA LEU A 117 -6.55 -2.62 0.69
C LEU A 117 -6.31 -4.13 0.84
N ALA A 118 -5.64 -4.58 1.90
CA ALA A 118 -5.43 -6.00 2.17
C ALA A 118 -6.77 -6.76 2.25
N CYS A 119 -7.76 -6.22 2.96
CA CYS A 119 -9.10 -6.79 3.05
C CYS A 119 -9.79 -6.86 1.67
N ALA A 120 -9.68 -5.82 0.85
CA ALA A 120 -10.26 -5.80 -0.50
C ALA A 120 -9.58 -6.82 -1.43
N LEU A 121 -8.26 -6.94 -1.35
CA LEU A 121 -7.47 -7.93 -2.10
C LEU A 121 -7.85 -9.36 -1.69
N HIS A 122 -7.96 -9.65 -0.39
CA HIS A 122 -8.39 -10.98 0.10
C HIS A 122 -9.81 -11.34 -0.37
N ARG A 123 -10.74 -10.37 -0.36
CA ARG A 123 -12.08 -10.56 -0.94
C ARG A 123 -12.04 -10.83 -2.44
N GLY A 124 -11.05 -10.28 -3.15
CA GLY A 124 -10.76 -10.55 -4.56
C GLY A 124 -10.05 -11.88 -4.82
N GLY A 125 -9.82 -12.72 -3.78
CA GLY A 125 -9.20 -14.04 -3.90
C GLY A 125 -7.67 -14.06 -3.74
N VAL A 126 -7.05 -12.95 -3.40
CA VAL A 126 -5.61 -12.91 -3.09
C VAL A 126 -5.37 -13.56 -1.73
N HIS A 127 -4.52 -14.58 -1.68
CA HIS A 127 -4.19 -15.25 -0.41
C HIS A 127 -3.11 -14.52 0.39
N ARG A 128 -2.10 -13.95 -0.29
CA ARG A 128 -0.98 -13.27 0.35
C ARG A 128 -0.87 -11.83 -0.12
N VAL A 129 -1.01 -10.91 0.80
CA VAL A 129 -0.67 -9.49 0.62
C VAL A 129 0.64 -9.24 1.35
N GLN A 130 1.57 -8.52 0.74
CA GLN A 130 2.87 -8.22 1.35
C GLN A 130 3.23 -6.76 1.19
N ALA A 131 4.16 -6.31 2.03
CA ALA A 131 4.73 -4.97 1.98
C ALA A 131 6.18 -5.02 2.45
N SER A 132 6.97 -4.05 2.02
CA SER A 132 8.31 -3.87 2.54
C SER A 132 8.58 -2.39 2.82
N THR A 133 9.42 -2.11 3.80
CA THR A 133 9.82 -0.75 4.11
C THR A 133 11.26 -0.73 4.64
N ASP A 134 11.92 0.42 4.51
CA ASP A 134 13.26 0.61 5.05
C ASP A 134 13.32 0.30 6.55
N VAL A 135 14.41 -0.32 6.99
CA VAL A 135 14.64 -0.62 8.42
C VAL A 135 14.63 0.65 9.29
N ALA A 136 14.97 1.80 8.73
CA ALA A 136 14.93 3.09 9.43
C ALA A 136 13.52 3.71 9.48
N ASN A 137 12.59 3.27 8.60
CA ASN A 137 11.23 3.78 8.55
C ASN A 137 10.33 3.14 9.62
N VAL A 138 10.62 3.44 10.88
CA VAL A 138 9.90 2.92 12.04
C VAL A 138 8.40 3.30 12.02
N ALA A 139 8.08 4.45 11.42
CA ALA A 139 6.69 4.90 11.31
C ALA A 139 5.85 3.94 10.45
N GLU A 140 6.39 3.53 9.30
CA GLU A 140 5.71 2.60 8.41
C GLU A 140 5.68 1.17 8.99
N GLN A 141 6.75 0.72 9.63
CA GLN A 141 6.75 -0.57 10.33
C GLN A 141 5.60 -0.66 11.33
N ARG A 142 5.44 0.36 12.20
CA ARG A 142 4.33 0.43 13.16
C ARG A 142 2.96 0.54 12.48
N SER A 143 2.89 1.19 11.31
CA SER A 143 1.65 1.31 10.54
C SER A 143 1.22 -0.06 10.03
N LEU A 144 2.13 -0.82 9.42
CA LEU A 144 1.89 -2.19 8.93
C LEU A 144 1.46 -3.13 10.05
N GLU A 145 2.20 -3.15 11.17
CA GLU A 145 1.86 -4.00 12.31
C GLU A 145 0.46 -3.70 12.87
N ARG A 146 0.09 -2.42 13.00
CA ARG A 146 -1.25 -2.03 13.44
C ARG A 146 -2.35 -2.33 12.39
N ALA A 147 -1.99 -2.41 11.12
CA ALA A 147 -2.90 -2.79 10.05
C ALA A 147 -3.17 -4.31 9.99
N GLY A 148 -2.42 -5.12 10.76
CA GLY A 148 -2.53 -6.56 10.83
C GLY A 148 -1.45 -7.30 10.05
N PHE A 149 -0.43 -6.60 9.55
CA PHE A 149 0.69 -7.26 8.87
C PHE A 149 1.66 -7.85 9.90
N VAL A 150 2.12 -9.06 9.62
CA VAL A 150 3.09 -9.79 10.42
C VAL A 150 4.48 -9.61 9.83
N ARG A 151 5.45 -9.26 10.69
CA ARG A 151 6.86 -9.13 10.31
C ARG A 151 7.46 -10.50 10.01
N GLU A 152 8.09 -10.67 8.85
CA GLU A 152 8.69 -11.94 8.42
C GLU A 152 10.23 -11.93 8.51
N GLY A 153 10.86 -10.79 8.28
CA GLY A 153 12.31 -10.72 8.29
C GLY A 153 12.89 -9.44 7.74
N VAL A 154 14.18 -9.52 7.39
CA VAL A 154 14.91 -8.42 6.76
C VAL A 154 15.60 -8.92 5.50
N ALA A 155 15.32 -8.26 4.38
CA ALA A 155 16.04 -8.43 3.13
C ALA A 155 17.23 -7.45 3.12
N ARG A 156 18.45 -8.00 3.26
CA ARG A 156 19.66 -7.18 3.33
C ARG A 156 20.05 -6.61 1.98
N ALA A 157 20.43 -5.31 1.96
CA ALA A 157 20.89 -4.59 0.77
C ALA A 157 19.92 -4.71 -0.43
N ALA A 158 18.62 -4.80 -0.15
CA ALA A 158 17.60 -5.13 -1.14
C ALA A 158 17.20 -3.94 -2.02
N GLN A 159 17.35 -2.72 -1.53
CA GLN A 159 16.94 -1.51 -2.24
C GLN A 159 18.13 -0.58 -2.47
N VAL A 160 18.18 0.04 -3.65
CA VAL A 160 19.18 1.07 -3.99
C VAL A 160 18.50 2.42 -3.96
N ARG A 161 19.11 3.38 -3.26
CA ARG A 161 18.73 4.79 -3.23
C ARG A 161 19.92 5.67 -3.58
N ALA A 162 19.73 6.98 -3.60
CA ALA A 162 20.80 7.93 -3.94
C ALA A 162 22.01 7.83 -3.00
N ASP A 163 21.79 7.52 -1.73
CA ASP A 163 22.81 7.39 -0.69
C ASP A 163 23.41 5.97 -0.52
N GLY A 164 22.89 4.97 -1.26
CA GLY A 164 23.44 3.62 -1.24
C GLY A 164 22.40 2.48 -1.15
N ARG A 165 22.85 1.35 -0.58
CA ARG A 165 22.00 0.16 -0.42
C ARG A 165 21.36 0.12 0.95
N HIS A 166 20.07 -0.17 0.96
CA HIS A 166 19.22 -0.23 2.15
C HIS A 166 18.67 -1.62 2.40
N ASP A 167 18.55 -1.96 3.66
CA ASP A 167 17.84 -3.15 4.12
C ASP A 167 16.35 -2.86 4.21
N LEU A 168 15.54 -3.83 3.81
CA LEU A 168 14.08 -3.74 3.91
C LEU A 168 13.54 -4.73 4.95
N VAL A 169 12.66 -4.26 5.81
CA VAL A 169 11.82 -5.13 6.65
C VAL A 169 10.66 -5.64 5.79
N LEU A 170 10.45 -6.96 5.82
CA LEU A 170 9.42 -7.64 5.06
C LEU A 170 8.22 -7.95 5.95
N TYR A 171 7.03 -7.72 5.42
CA TYR A 171 5.75 -7.95 6.08
C TYR A 171 4.79 -8.71 5.17
N SER A 172 3.90 -9.50 5.78
CA SER A 172 2.77 -10.12 5.08
C SER A 172 1.48 -10.02 5.87
N CYS A 173 0.38 -10.13 5.16
CA CYS A 173 -0.97 -10.19 5.72
C CYS A 173 -1.75 -11.30 5.00
N LEU A 174 -2.33 -12.21 5.76
CA LEU A 174 -3.12 -13.34 5.27
C LEU A 174 -4.63 -13.11 5.54
N PRO A 175 -5.53 -13.90 4.91
CA PRO A 175 -6.96 -13.77 5.14
C PRO A 175 -7.32 -13.91 6.63
N GLY A 176 -8.03 -12.90 7.17
CA GLY A 176 -8.44 -12.83 8.57
C GLY A 176 -7.53 -11.99 9.48
N GLU A 177 -6.34 -11.57 9.00
CA GLU A 177 -5.42 -10.74 9.77
C GLU A 177 -5.68 -9.21 9.68
N PRO A 178 -6.27 -8.63 8.59
CA PRO A 178 -6.53 -7.20 8.53
C PRO A 178 -7.41 -6.72 9.70
N VAL A 179 -6.96 -5.66 10.38
CA VAL A 179 -7.62 -5.14 11.59
C VAL A 179 -8.84 -4.28 11.26
N PHE A 180 -8.74 -3.47 10.20
CA PHE A 180 -9.82 -2.58 9.77
C PHE A 180 -10.56 -3.21 8.59
N VAL A 181 -11.80 -3.61 8.84
CA VAL A 181 -12.66 -4.23 7.82
C VAL A 181 -13.55 -3.16 7.20
N ALA A 182 -13.68 -3.19 5.87
CA ALA A 182 -14.56 -2.26 5.16
C ALA A 182 -16.02 -2.39 5.62
N GLN A 183 -16.62 -1.25 5.90
CA GLN A 183 -18.05 -1.08 6.16
C GLN A 183 -18.80 -0.82 4.86
#